data_ff7685ab1fa32dc7eaff42944ca0ac8d
#
_entry.id   ff7685ab1fa32dc7eaff42944ca0ac8d
#
_cell.length_a   1.000
_cell.length_b   1.000
_cell.length_c   1.000
_cell.angle_alpha   90.00
_cell.angle_beta   90.00
_cell.angle_gamma   90.00
#
_symmetry.space_group_name_H-M   'P 1'
#
loop_
_entity.id
_entity.type
_entity.pdbx_description
1 polymer ?
#
loop_
_entity_poly.entity_id
_entity_poly.type
_entity_poly.pdbx_seq_one_letter_code
_entity_poly.pdbx_strand_id
1 'polypeptide(L)'
;MRVVVSGDDRALGLVLTRLMRADVMWVEVGYVPVDRQSPAAVMWGAGDAALAVERAVRPMPCIRTDFGEVVAGSGELFTGDGSAPYVGEVVVDSDVLVGGGEYGARLVPTVDAPGLVAVPFVSPLVPTRRFLRRPPVRRTDASRVLAGRALQSGGEEIAVLIDGIRRPRAVSRVTFYRHLRDIQSVREG
;
A
#
# COMPACT_ATOMS: atom_id res chain seq x y z
N MET A 1 15.42 -17.53 -10.80
CA MET A 1 14.98 -18.12 -9.50
C MET A 1 13.62 -17.53 -9.17
N ARG A 2 12.66 -18.38 -8.81
CA ARG A 2 11.30 -18.00 -8.43
C ARG A 2 11.05 -18.35 -6.95
N VAL A 3 10.45 -17.42 -6.22
CA VAL A 3 10.00 -17.58 -4.84
C VAL A 3 8.48 -17.48 -4.83
N VAL A 4 7.81 -18.41 -4.16
CA VAL A 4 6.36 -18.36 -3.96
C VAL A 4 6.09 -17.98 -2.50
N VAL A 5 5.36 -16.89 -2.31
CA VAL A 5 4.95 -16.38 -0.99
C VAL A 5 3.52 -16.81 -0.75
N SER A 6 3.29 -17.60 0.31
CA SER A 6 1.94 -17.93 0.77
C SER A 6 1.66 -17.19 2.08
N GLY A 7 0.59 -16.39 2.12
CA GLY A 7 0.28 -15.57 3.29
C GLY A 7 -0.66 -14.42 3.00
N ASP A 8 -0.64 -13.43 3.89
CA ASP A 8 -1.33 -12.16 3.73
C ASP A 8 -0.46 -11.11 2.99
N ASP A 9 -1.02 -9.93 2.72
CA ASP A 9 -0.30 -8.85 2.05
C ASP A 9 0.95 -8.42 2.83
N ARG A 10 0.90 -8.50 4.16
CA ARG A 10 2.05 -8.24 5.02
C ARG A 10 3.20 -9.23 4.78
N ALA A 11 2.89 -10.52 4.68
CA ALA A 11 3.90 -11.56 4.40
C ALA A 11 4.58 -11.28 3.05
N LEU A 12 3.79 -10.92 2.03
CA LEU A 12 4.31 -10.49 0.73
C LEU A 12 5.20 -9.26 0.86
N GLY A 13 4.74 -8.21 1.55
CA GLY A 13 5.49 -6.96 1.78
C GLY A 13 6.83 -7.19 2.49
N LEU A 14 6.87 -8.11 3.47
CA LEU A 14 8.12 -8.48 4.16
C LEU A 14 9.11 -9.16 3.23
N VAL A 15 8.67 -10.09 2.38
CA VAL A 15 9.53 -10.75 1.40
C VAL A 15 10.06 -9.74 0.38
N LEU A 16 9.18 -8.91 -0.20
CA LEU A 16 9.58 -7.87 -1.15
C LEU A 16 10.57 -6.87 -0.52
N THR A 17 10.34 -6.46 0.72
CA THR A 17 11.26 -5.61 1.48
C THR A 17 12.63 -6.27 1.64
N ARG A 18 12.66 -7.57 1.91
CA ARG A 18 13.91 -8.32 2.04
C ARG A 18 14.67 -8.40 0.72
N LEU A 19 13.98 -8.70 -0.39
CA LEU A 19 14.57 -8.74 -1.72
C LEU A 19 15.12 -7.37 -2.13
N MET A 20 14.37 -6.31 -1.88
CA MET A 20 14.80 -4.94 -2.16
C MET A 20 16.06 -4.57 -1.36
N ARG A 21 16.10 -4.85 -0.06
CA ARG A 21 17.26 -4.54 0.80
C ARG A 21 18.50 -5.36 0.44
N ALA A 22 18.32 -6.55 -0.08
CA ALA A 22 19.40 -7.41 -0.57
C ALA A 22 19.86 -7.08 -2.00
N ASP A 23 19.22 -6.10 -2.66
CA ASP A 23 19.44 -5.73 -4.07
C ASP A 23 19.24 -6.90 -5.05
N VAL A 24 18.29 -7.78 -4.76
CA VAL A 24 17.97 -8.96 -5.58
C VAL A 24 16.56 -8.91 -6.18
N MET A 25 16.11 -7.72 -6.57
CA MET A 25 14.77 -7.50 -7.18
C MET A 25 14.57 -8.22 -8.52
N TRP A 26 15.60 -8.88 -9.05
CA TRP A 26 15.52 -9.76 -10.21
C TRP A 26 14.88 -11.13 -9.90
N VAL A 27 14.70 -11.46 -8.63
CA VAL A 27 14.01 -12.69 -8.21
C VAL A 27 12.53 -12.59 -8.57
N GLU A 28 12.03 -13.60 -9.24
CA GLU A 28 10.61 -13.71 -9.58
C GLU A 28 9.79 -14.06 -8.34
N VAL A 29 8.67 -13.37 -8.17
CA VAL A 29 7.80 -13.57 -6.98
C VAL A 29 6.41 -13.97 -7.41
N GLY A 30 5.99 -15.19 -7.03
CA GLY A 30 4.61 -15.63 -7.08
C GLY A 30 3.91 -15.41 -5.75
N TYR A 31 2.61 -15.13 -5.76
CA TYR A 31 1.83 -14.87 -4.56
C TYR A 31 0.61 -15.79 -4.46
N VAL A 32 0.46 -16.45 -3.30
CA VAL A 32 -0.70 -17.27 -2.94
C VAL A 32 -1.36 -16.64 -1.71
N PRO A 33 -2.40 -15.79 -1.91
CA PRO A 33 -3.02 -15.05 -0.81
C PRO A 33 -3.90 -15.94 0.06
N VAL A 34 -3.92 -15.67 1.35
CA VAL A 34 -4.90 -16.23 2.31
C VAL A 34 -6.28 -15.61 2.07
N ASP A 35 -6.31 -14.32 1.78
CA ASP A 35 -7.52 -13.57 1.40
C ASP A 35 -7.42 -13.12 -0.07
N ARG A 36 -8.23 -13.71 -0.93
CA ARG A 36 -8.29 -13.35 -2.37
C ARG A 36 -8.89 -11.97 -2.64
N GLN A 37 -9.49 -11.34 -1.64
CA GLN A 37 -10.04 -9.98 -1.73
C GLN A 37 -9.08 -8.92 -1.16
N SER A 38 -7.90 -9.34 -0.68
CA SER A 38 -6.90 -8.40 -0.21
C SER A 38 -6.40 -7.51 -1.35
N PRO A 39 -5.96 -6.26 -1.04
CA PRO A 39 -5.49 -5.33 -2.06
C PRO A 39 -4.38 -5.91 -2.96
N ALA A 40 -3.38 -6.56 -2.38
CA ALA A 40 -2.32 -7.18 -3.18
C ALA A 40 -2.84 -8.36 -4.02
N ALA A 41 -3.74 -9.20 -3.47
CA ALA A 41 -4.31 -10.33 -4.20
C ALA A 41 -5.07 -9.88 -5.44
N VAL A 42 -5.90 -8.84 -5.28
CA VAL A 42 -6.68 -8.25 -6.39
C VAL A 42 -5.75 -7.63 -7.44
N MET A 43 -4.77 -6.84 -7.00
CA MET A 43 -3.83 -6.16 -7.90
C MET A 43 -2.95 -7.16 -8.69
N TRP A 44 -2.52 -8.26 -8.07
CA TRP A 44 -1.69 -9.27 -8.72
C TRP A 44 -2.51 -10.28 -9.55
N GLY A 45 -3.84 -10.24 -9.48
CA GLY A 45 -4.66 -11.32 -10.00
C GLY A 45 -4.26 -12.66 -9.40
N ALA A 46 -3.87 -12.65 -8.10
CA ALA A 46 -3.27 -13.78 -7.43
C ALA A 46 -4.31 -14.89 -7.21
N GLY A 47 -3.86 -16.13 -7.35
CA GLY A 47 -4.74 -17.29 -7.29
C GLY A 47 -4.21 -18.39 -6.38
N ASP A 48 -4.11 -19.58 -6.92
CA ASP A 48 -3.57 -20.76 -6.26
C ASP A 48 -2.06 -20.95 -6.50
N ALA A 49 -1.50 -21.98 -5.90
CA ALA A 49 -0.07 -22.28 -5.99
C ALA A 49 0.38 -22.62 -7.42
N ALA A 50 -0.46 -23.28 -8.23
CA ALA A 50 -0.13 -23.62 -9.60
C ALA A 50 0.06 -22.35 -10.44
N LEU A 51 -0.87 -21.40 -10.33
CA LEU A 51 -0.78 -20.10 -11.01
C LEU A 51 0.45 -19.30 -10.57
N ALA A 52 0.78 -19.31 -9.27
CA ALA A 52 1.97 -18.64 -8.76
C ALA A 52 3.29 -19.24 -9.25
N VAL A 53 3.28 -20.52 -9.67
CA VAL A 53 4.44 -21.20 -10.22
C VAL A 53 4.50 -21.11 -11.74
N GLU A 54 3.39 -21.24 -12.44
CA GLU A 54 3.35 -21.46 -13.88
C GLU A 54 3.18 -20.18 -14.72
N ARG A 55 2.56 -19.13 -14.16
CA ARG A 55 2.31 -17.90 -14.90
C ARG A 55 3.60 -17.19 -15.33
N ALA A 56 3.45 -16.36 -16.35
CA ALA A 56 4.55 -15.53 -16.84
C ALA A 56 4.93 -14.45 -15.83
N VAL A 57 6.19 -14.06 -15.87
CA VAL A 57 6.68 -12.88 -15.14
C VAL A 57 6.22 -11.62 -15.86
N ARG A 58 5.64 -10.70 -15.11
CA ARG A 58 5.25 -9.36 -15.57
C ARG A 58 5.77 -8.34 -14.57
N PRO A 59 6.81 -7.60 -14.95
CA PRO A 59 7.35 -6.55 -14.07
C PRO A 59 6.27 -5.54 -13.69
N MET A 60 6.32 -5.08 -12.44
CA MET A 60 5.43 -4.03 -11.93
C MET A 60 6.17 -3.07 -11.01
N PRO A 61 5.73 -1.81 -10.91
CA PRO A 61 6.35 -0.84 -10.02
C PRO A 61 6.44 -1.33 -8.58
N CYS A 62 7.60 -1.15 -7.96
CA CYS A 62 7.81 -1.38 -6.55
C CYS A 62 7.63 -0.07 -5.79
N ILE A 63 6.61 0.04 -4.94
CA ILE A 63 6.40 1.19 -4.08
C ILE A 63 6.99 0.91 -2.71
N ARG A 64 7.81 1.84 -2.22
CA ARG A 64 8.47 1.75 -0.92
C ARG A 64 8.33 3.04 -0.13
N THR A 65 8.53 2.94 1.17
CA THR A 65 8.65 4.11 2.05
C THR A 65 10.09 4.59 2.16
N ASP A 66 10.29 5.82 2.61
CA ASP A 66 11.60 6.36 3.05
C ASP A 66 12.18 5.59 4.25
N PHE A 67 11.37 4.86 4.99
CA PHE A 67 11.83 3.93 6.05
C PHE A 67 12.39 2.60 5.49
N GLY A 68 12.31 2.38 4.17
CA GLY A 68 12.81 1.18 3.52
C GLY A 68 11.90 -0.04 3.63
N GLU A 69 10.58 0.15 3.67
CA GLU A 69 9.55 -0.90 3.66
C GLU A 69 8.78 -0.85 2.34
N VAL A 70 8.57 -2.00 1.71
CA VAL A 70 7.76 -2.12 0.49
C VAL A 70 6.29 -2.23 0.87
N VAL A 71 5.44 -1.54 0.12
CA VAL A 71 3.98 -1.65 0.19
C VAL A 71 3.52 -2.69 -0.81
N ALA A 72 3.01 -3.80 -0.34
CA ALA A 72 2.51 -4.87 -1.20
C ALA A 72 1.05 -4.65 -1.62
N GLY A 73 0.20 -4.23 -0.70
CA GLY A 73 -1.23 -4.05 -0.92
C GLY A 73 -1.71 -2.62 -0.71
N SER A 74 -1.45 -2.02 0.44
CA SER A 74 -1.91 -0.65 0.71
C SER A 74 -1.08 0.07 1.76
N GLY A 75 -1.01 1.40 1.63
CA GLY A 75 -0.55 2.32 2.67
C GLY A 75 -1.67 3.25 3.11
N GLU A 76 -1.72 3.59 4.40
CA GLU A 76 -2.68 4.54 4.94
C GLU A 76 -1.99 5.56 5.85
N LEU A 77 -2.48 6.79 5.80
CA LEU A 77 -2.00 7.93 6.59
C LEU A 77 -3.18 8.60 7.29
N PHE A 78 -3.02 8.92 8.57
CA PHE A 78 -4.00 9.71 9.33
C PHE A 78 -3.36 10.29 10.58
N THR A 79 -3.97 11.33 11.19
CA THR A 79 -3.51 11.90 12.45
C THR A 79 -3.99 11.06 13.63
N GLY A 80 -3.11 10.80 14.59
CA GLY A 80 -3.43 10.11 15.83
C GLY A 80 -4.09 8.75 15.62
N ASP A 81 -5.32 8.58 16.09
CA ASP A 81 -6.15 7.37 15.92
C ASP A 81 -7.07 7.44 14.66
N GLY A 82 -7.06 8.57 13.97
CA GLY A 82 -7.86 8.81 12.77
C GLY A 82 -9.32 9.21 13.04
N SER A 83 -9.65 9.60 14.26
CA SER A 83 -10.97 10.15 14.63
C SER A 83 -11.10 11.64 14.33
N ALA A 84 -10.00 12.36 14.28
CA ALA A 84 -9.92 13.79 13.96
C ALA A 84 -9.51 14.02 12.49
N PRO A 85 -9.81 15.22 11.94
CA PRO A 85 -9.29 15.64 10.65
C PRO A 85 -7.76 15.58 10.61
N TYR A 86 -7.22 15.36 9.42
CA TYR A 86 -5.77 15.29 9.20
C TYR A 86 -5.11 16.65 9.43
N VAL A 87 -4.08 16.66 10.27
CA VAL A 87 -3.30 17.88 10.55
C VAL A 87 -2.02 17.82 9.71
N GLY A 88 -2.07 18.44 8.54
CA GLY A 88 -0.96 18.43 7.59
C GLY A 88 -1.43 18.43 6.14
N GLU A 89 -0.53 18.04 5.26
CA GLU A 89 -0.77 17.97 3.83
C GLU A 89 -0.31 16.61 3.27
N VAL A 90 -1.04 16.11 2.27
CA VAL A 90 -0.65 14.95 1.47
C VAL A 90 -0.62 15.38 0.00
N VAL A 91 0.52 15.17 -0.64
CA VAL A 91 0.78 15.55 -2.03
C VAL A 91 1.15 14.30 -2.83
N VAL A 92 0.58 14.16 -4.01
CA VAL A 92 0.94 13.13 -4.99
C VAL A 92 1.64 13.82 -6.16
N ASP A 93 2.94 13.54 -6.32
CA ASP A 93 3.85 14.27 -7.24
C ASP A 93 3.79 15.79 -7.00
N SER A 94 2.92 16.53 -7.69
CA SER A 94 2.76 17.97 -7.56
C SER A 94 1.36 18.39 -7.12
N ASP A 95 0.43 17.44 -6.97
CA ASP A 95 -0.98 17.72 -6.72
C ASP A 95 -1.36 17.46 -5.27
N VAL A 96 -2.05 18.41 -4.65
CA VAL A 96 -2.53 18.29 -3.27
C VAL A 96 -3.73 17.36 -3.21
N LEU A 97 -3.58 16.24 -2.52
CA LEU A 97 -4.64 15.27 -2.26
C LEU A 97 -5.41 15.58 -0.98
N VAL A 98 -4.69 15.95 0.09
CA VAL A 98 -5.24 16.31 1.40
C VAL A 98 -4.64 17.65 1.79
N GLY A 99 -5.49 18.65 2.02
CA GLY A 99 -5.06 20.01 2.36
C GLY A 99 -5.95 20.70 3.41
N GLY A 100 -6.95 19.99 3.95
CA GLY A 100 -7.82 20.48 5.01
C GLY A 100 -9.23 19.89 4.95
N GLY A 101 -9.70 19.39 6.11
CA GLY A 101 -11.03 18.82 6.29
C GLY A 101 -11.13 17.32 6.03
N GLU A 102 -10.16 16.71 5.36
CA GLU A 102 -10.07 15.27 5.17
C GLU A 102 -9.48 14.58 6.41
N TYR A 103 -9.60 13.25 6.48
CA TYR A 103 -9.15 12.45 7.62
C TYR A 103 -7.86 11.67 7.33
N GLY A 104 -7.19 11.99 6.22
CA GLY A 104 -5.97 11.34 5.76
C GLY A 104 -6.11 10.79 4.35
N ALA A 105 -5.26 9.82 4.00
CA ALA A 105 -5.24 9.23 2.66
C ALA A 105 -4.96 7.72 2.71
N ARG A 106 -5.42 7.03 1.67
CA ARG A 106 -5.02 5.67 1.34
C ARG A 106 -4.34 5.66 -0.02
N LEU A 107 -3.25 4.94 -0.13
CA LEU A 107 -2.60 4.63 -1.40
C LEU A 107 -2.59 3.12 -1.65
N VAL A 108 -2.57 2.74 -2.91
CA VAL A 108 -2.29 1.38 -3.37
C VAL A 108 -1.28 1.42 -4.50
N PRO A 109 -0.34 0.46 -4.57
CA PRO A 109 0.50 0.29 -5.74
C PRO A 109 -0.35 -0.03 -6.97
N THR A 110 0.20 0.19 -8.15
CA THR A 110 -0.44 -0.18 -9.43
C THR A 110 0.48 -1.09 -10.22
N VAL A 111 -0.10 -1.91 -11.10
CA VAL A 111 0.70 -2.82 -11.94
C VAL A 111 1.44 -2.10 -13.05
N ASP A 112 1.02 -0.88 -13.39
CA ASP A 112 1.58 -0.04 -14.43
C ASP A 112 2.10 1.29 -13.87
N ALA A 113 2.85 2.03 -14.71
CA ALA A 113 3.24 3.40 -14.40
C ALA A 113 1.99 4.29 -14.24
N PRO A 114 2.05 5.32 -13.40
CA PRO A 114 3.23 5.86 -12.68
C PRO A 114 3.69 5.04 -11.48
N GLY A 115 2.86 4.17 -10.87
CA GLY A 115 3.24 3.20 -9.88
C GLY A 115 2.38 3.18 -8.62
N LEU A 116 1.68 4.27 -8.29
CA LEU A 116 0.70 4.30 -7.21
C LEU A 116 -0.53 5.14 -7.57
N VAL A 117 -1.62 4.84 -6.91
CA VAL A 117 -2.81 5.71 -6.85
C VAL A 117 -3.15 5.98 -5.39
N ALA A 118 -3.71 7.16 -5.14
CA ALA A 118 -4.11 7.57 -3.79
C ALA A 118 -5.48 8.25 -3.80
N VAL A 119 -6.20 8.10 -2.68
CA VAL A 119 -7.52 8.69 -2.45
C VAL A 119 -7.59 9.29 -1.04
N PRO A 120 -8.30 10.40 -0.82
CA PRO A 120 -8.46 10.95 0.51
C PRO A 120 -9.52 10.17 1.31
N PHE A 121 -9.36 10.11 2.63
CA PHE A 121 -10.41 9.71 3.55
C PHE A 121 -11.30 10.91 3.86
N VAL A 122 -12.60 10.77 3.62
CA VAL A 122 -13.63 11.81 3.85
C VAL A 122 -14.48 11.57 5.09
N SER A 123 -14.13 10.57 5.88
CA SER A 123 -14.78 10.29 7.16
C SER A 123 -13.76 9.84 8.20
N PRO A 124 -14.04 10.09 9.49
CA PRO A 124 -13.22 9.53 10.56
C PRO A 124 -13.27 8.00 10.57
N LEU A 125 -12.31 7.40 11.25
CA LEU A 125 -12.36 5.98 11.57
C LEU A 125 -13.48 5.76 12.58
N VAL A 126 -14.56 5.12 12.16
CA VAL A 126 -15.66 4.75 13.05
C VAL A 126 -15.37 3.37 13.62
N PRO A 127 -15.15 3.24 14.95
CA PRO A 127 -15.00 1.94 15.56
C PRO A 127 -16.27 1.13 15.34
N THR A 128 -16.17 -0.01 14.70
CA THR A 128 -17.32 -0.91 14.57
C THR A 128 -17.70 -1.44 15.95
N ARG A 129 -18.99 -1.36 16.30
CA ARG A 129 -19.49 -1.94 17.56
C ARG A 129 -19.10 -3.42 17.61
N ARG A 130 -18.54 -3.82 18.73
CA ARG A 130 -17.90 -5.13 19.02
C ARG A 130 -18.75 -6.37 18.68
N PHE A 131 -20.06 -6.20 18.37
CA PHE A 131 -21.00 -7.27 18.00
C PHE A 131 -21.02 -7.65 16.51
N LEU A 132 -20.51 -6.78 15.65
CA LEU A 132 -20.43 -7.05 14.22
C LEU A 132 -18.93 -7.15 13.88
N ARG A 133 -18.42 -8.33 13.62
CA ARG A 133 -17.02 -8.62 13.22
C ARG A 133 -16.61 -7.97 11.88
N ARG A 134 -17.04 -6.75 11.63
CA ARG A 134 -16.65 -5.97 10.46
C ARG A 134 -15.44 -5.08 10.80
N PRO A 135 -14.40 -5.07 9.99
CA PRO A 135 -13.29 -4.14 10.19
C PRO A 135 -13.81 -2.70 10.15
N PRO A 136 -13.20 -1.78 10.90
CA PRO A 136 -13.55 -0.37 10.83
C PRO A 136 -13.36 0.13 9.40
N VAL A 137 -14.38 0.77 8.85
CA VAL A 137 -14.37 1.26 7.46
C VAL A 137 -14.27 2.78 7.48
N ARG A 138 -13.31 3.31 6.74
CA ARG A 138 -13.26 4.72 6.36
C ARG A 138 -13.86 4.91 4.99
N ARG A 139 -14.59 6.00 4.79
CA ARG A 139 -15.06 6.37 3.47
C ARG A 139 -13.96 7.12 2.72
N THR A 140 -13.74 6.74 1.50
CA THR A 140 -12.85 7.43 0.56
C THR A 140 -13.67 8.20 -0.47
N ASP A 141 -13.07 9.25 -1.04
CA ASP A 141 -13.67 9.95 -2.18
C ASP A 141 -13.02 9.47 -3.48
N ALA A 142 -13.70 8.55 -4.16
CA ALA A 142 -13.22 8.00 -5.43
C ALA A 142 -13.21 9.01 -6.60
N SER A 143 -13.85 10.17 -6.47
CA SER A 143 -13.78 11.23 -7.49
C SER A 143 -12.47 12.03 -7.43
N ARG A 144 -11.73 11.91 -6.32
CA ARG A 144 -10.46 12.59 -6.07
C ARG A 144 -9.27 11.62 -6.09
N VAL A 145 -9.26 10.71 -7.04
CA VAL A 145 -8.13 9.79 -7.26
C VAL A 145 -6.98 10.54 -7.92
N LEU A 146 -5.80 10.50 -7.31
CA LEU A 146 -4.56 10.95 -7.92
C LEU A 146 -3.63 9.76 -8.16
N ALA A 147 -3.00 9.75 -9.34
CA ALA A 147 -1.98 8.76 -9.71
C ALA A 147 -0.62 9.45 -9.79
N GLY A 148 0.43 8.81 -9.27
CA GLY A 148 1.76 9.40 -9.24
C GLY A 148 2.88 8.40 -9.00
N ARG A 149 4.10 8.90 -9.03
CA ARG A 149 5.32 8.14 -8.72
C ARG A 149 5.68 8.23 -7.24
N ALA A 150 5.21 9.28 -6.58
CA ALA A 150 5.45 9.51 -5.17
C ALA A 150 4.23 10.12 -4.49
N LEU A 151 4.04 9.76 -3.22
CA LEU A 151 3.15 10.42 -2.28
C LEU A 151 3.99 10.90 -1.12
N GLN A 152 3.93 12.18 -0.84
CA GLN A 152 4.62 12.82 0.28
C GLN A 152 3.60 13.36 1.27
N SER A 153 3.91 13.25 2.54
CA SER A 153 3.09 13.82 3.59
C SER A 153 3.94 14.46 4.67
N GLY A 154 3.53 15.66 5.06
CA GLY A 154 4.02 16.38 6.22
C GLY A 154 2.86 16.78 7.14
N GLY A 155 3.06 16.70 8.45
CA GLY A 155 2.02 17.03 9.41
C GLY A 155 2.37 16.65 10.84
N GLU A 156 1.37 16.65 11.71
CA GLU A 156 1.52 16.32 13.11
C GLU A 156 1.01 14.91 13.39
N GLU A 157 1.76 14.14 14.20
CA GLU A 157 1.38 12.81 14.68
C GLU A 157 0.85 11.87 13.58
N ILE A 158 1.52 11.84 12.43
CA ILE A 158 1.10 11.00 11.31
C ILE A 158 1.25 9.54 11.70
N ALA A 159 0.12 8.86 11.83
CA ALA A 159 0.08 7.41 11.91
C ALA A 159 0.18 6.82 10.50
N VAL A 160 1.07 5.85 10.32
CA VAL A 160 1.31 5.17 9.06
C VAL A 160 0.96 3.70 9.21
N LEU A 161 0.09 3.19 8.33
CA LEU A 161 -0.18 1.77 8.18
C LEU A 161 0.41 1.30 6.85
N ILE A 162 1.05 0.14 6.85
CA ILE A 162 1.52 -0.56 5.65
C ILE A 162 0.97 -1.98 5.70
N ASP A 163 0.18 -2.35 4.70
CA ASP A 163 -0.45 -3.67 4.59
C ASP A 163 -1.21 -4.04 5.89
N GLY A 164 -1.96 -3.06 6.44
CA GLY A 164 -2.75 -3.21 7.66
C GLY A 164 -1.96 -3.12 8.97
N ILE A 165 -0.64 -2.99 8.93
CA ILE A 165 0.20 -2.91 10.13
C ILE A 165 0.58 -1.47 10.42
N ARG A 166 0.16 -1.00 11.59
CA ARG A 166 0.52 0.32 12.08
C ARG A 166 1.97 0.37 12.56
N ARG A 167 2.70 1.40 12.13
CA ARG A 167 4.01 1.69 12.71
C ARG A 167 3.89 2.03 14.19
N PRO A 168 4.84 1.59 15.03
CA PRO A 168 4.78 1.80 16.47
C PRO A 168 4.82 3.28 16.88
N ARG A 169 5.47 4.13 16.08
CA ARG A 169 5.62 5.57 16.36
C ARG A 169 5.04 6.39 15.23
N ALA A 170 4.30 7.42 15.59
CA ALA A 170 3.89 8.47 14.67
C ALA A 170 5.12 9.24 14.17
N VAL A 171 4.99 9.85 13.01
CA VAL A 171 6.05 10.61 12.34
C VAL A 171 5.53 12.00 11.96
N SER A 172 6.42 12.95 11.69
CA SER A 172 6.06 14.28 11.18
C SER A 172 6.11 14.37 9.65
N ARG A 173 6.74 13.39 9.01
CA ARG A 173 6.76 13.24 7.55
C ARG A 173 6.91 11.77 7.16
N VAL A 174 6.42 11.46 5.97
CA VAL A 174 6.62 10.15 5.31
C VAL A 174 6.55 10.35 3.80
N THR A 175 7.36 9.58 3.09
CA THR A 175 7.31 9.53 1.62
C THR A 175 7.14 8.08 1.17
N PHE A 176 6.15 7.86 0.31
CA PHE A 176 6.02 6.64 -0.47
C PHE A 176 6.44 6.96 -1.90
N TYR A 177 7.28 6.14 -2.49
CA TYR A 177 7.79 6.42 -3.83
C TYR A 177 8.14 5.16 -4.59
N ARG A 178 8.11 5.27 -5.92
CA ARG A 178 8.52 4.19 -6.81
C ARG A 178 10.02 3.94 -6.69
N HIS A 179 10.37 2.72 -6.39
CA HIS A 179 11.76 2.24 -6.40
C HIS A 179 12.31 2.21 -7.83
N LEU A 180 13.64 2.24 -7.96
CA LEU A 180 14.32 2.23 -9.27
C LEU A 180 14.14 0.90 -10.03
N ARG A 181 13.99 -0.21 -9.30
CA ARG A 181 13.80 -1.54 -9.86
C ARG A 181 12.38 -2.02 -9.62
N ASP A 182 11.79 -2.60 -10.65
CA ASP A 182 10.47 -3.18 -10.60
C ASP A 182 10.49 -4.57 -9.94
N ILE A 183 9.35 -4.96 -9.36
CA ILE A 183 9.11 -6.32 -8.87
C ILE A 183 8.91 -7.23 -10.07
N GLN A 184 9.58 -8.40 -10.09
CA GLN A 184 9.36 -9.44 -11.09
C GLN A 184 8.16 -10.30 -10.64
N SER A 185 6.95 -9.76 -10.80
CA SER A 185 5.72 -10.41 -10.32
C SER A 185 5.26 -11.51 -11.28
N VAL A 186 4.86 -12.66 -10.71
CA VAL A 186 4.23 -13.76 -11.44
C VAL A 186 2.72 -13.57 -11.34
N ARG A 187 2.10 -13.03 -12.39
CA ARG A 187 0.70 -12.59 -12.34
C ARG A 187 -0.04 -12.76 -13.65
N GLU A 188 -1.34 -12.61 -13.60
CA GLU A 188 -2.20 -12.52 -14.79
C GLU A 188 -1.92 -11.24 -15.57
N GLY A 189 -2.13 -11.29 -16.87
CA GLY A 189 -1.96 -10.17 -17.79
C GLY A 189 -3.23 -9.39 -17.96
#